data_4eb6d783945742a6ffb3ad2c7a7ded5a
#
_entry.id   4eb6d783945742a6ffb3ad2c7a7ded5a
#
_cell.length_a   1.000
_cell.length_b   1.000
_cell.length_c   1.000
_cell.angle_alpha   90.00
_cell.angle_beta   90.00
_cell.angle_gamma   90.00
#
_symmetry.space_group_name_H-M   'P 1'
#
loop_
_entity.id
_entity.type
_entity.pdbx_description
1 polymer ?
#
loop_
_entity_poly.entity_id
_entity_poly.type
_entity_poly.pdbx_seq_one_letter_code
_entity_poly.pdbx_strand_id
1 'polypeptide(L)'
;MIKSLRVILWNEEIGRLAWDERRRLSYFTYNPNFIKKGLNISPLSAPISGIRALMPVWGESAKIYQRLPAFVADSLPDAWGNQLFDLWRVQNHLSGADINPLDKLSFIGRRGMGALEFLPEVNHERKSEKIDMNSLADLAERIFVEREHARILPEESITM
;
A
#
# COMPACT_ATOMS: atom_id res chain seq x y z
N MET A 1 8.86 -7.88 -5.00
CA MET A 1 9.06 -6.67 -4.18
C MET A 1 9.10 -5.45 -5.07
N ILE A 2 8.25 -4.49 -4.84
CA ILE A 2 8.17 -3.22 -5.56
C ILE A 2 9.23 -2.26 -5.02
N LYS A 3 10.03 -1.70 -5.91
CA LYS A 3 11.09 -0.73 -5.53
C LYS A 3 10.65 0.72 -5.67
N SER A 4 9.76 1.00 -6.61
CA SER A 4 9.22 2.34 -6.82
C SER A 4 7.80 2.31 -7.36
N LEU A 5 7.04 3.35 -6.99
CA LEU A 5 5.67 3.59 -7.43
C LEU A 5 5.52 5.04 -7.90
N ARG A 6 4.76 5.23 -8.94
CA ARG A 6 4.19 6.53 -9.30
C ARG A 6 2.96 6.77 -8.44
N VAL A 7 2.88 7.94 -7.85
CA VAL A 7 1.73 8.38 -7.05
C VAL A 7 0.89 9.31 -7.91
N ILE A 8 -0.35 8.94 -8.15
CA ILE A 8 -1.29 9.62 -9.03
C ILE A 8 -2.41 10.22 -8.19
N LEU A 9 -2.81 11.43 -8.50
CA LEU A 9 -3.96 12.13 -7.93
C LEU A 9 -4.75 12.73 -9.08
N TRP A 10 -6.06 12.39 -9.20
CA TRP A 10 -6.94 12.89 -10.27
C TRP A 10 -6.36 12.73 -11.68
N ASN A 11 -5.85 11.53 -11.98
CA ASN A 11 -5.16 11.18 -13.24
C ASN A 11 -3.85 11.93 -13.50
N GLU A 12 -3.29 12.63 -12.53
CA GLU A 12 -2.02 13.35 -12.64
C GLU A 12 -0.95 12.75 -11.75
N GLU A 13 0.26 12.55 -12.28
CA GLU A 13 1.40 12.11 -11.47
C GLU A 13 1.88 13.24 -10.56
N ILE A 14 1.60 13.12 -9.27
CA ILE A 14 2.02 14.08 -8.25
C ILE A 14 3.45 13.86 -7.78
N GLY A 15 3.95 12.64 -7.92
CA GLY A 15 5.29 12.29 -7.47
C GLY A 15 5.57 10.80 -7.54
N ARG A 16 6.72 10.44 -6.97
CA ARG A 16 7.23 9.07 -6.93
C ARG A 16 7.63 8.67 -5.53
N LEU A 17 7.37 7.43 -5.20
CA LEU A 17 7.72 6.80 -3.95
C LEU A 17 8.71 5.67 -4.23
N ALA A 18 9.85 5.69 -3.58
CA ALA A 18 10.89 4.65 -3.69
C ALA A 18 11.15 4.02 -2.34
N TRP A 19 11.49 2.73 -2.30
CA TRP A 19 11.84 1.98 -1.11
C TRP A 19 13.32 1.65 -1.08
N ASP A 20 13.99 2.03 0.01
CA ASP A 20 15.36 1.63 0.29
C ASP A 20 15.34 0.40 1.20
N GLU A 21 15.69 -0.74 0.62
CA GLU A 21 15.70 -2.03 1.31
C GLU A 21 16.73 -2.09 2.44
N ARG A 22 17.88 -1.45 2.24
CA ARG A 22 18.98 -1.48 3.23
C ARG A 22 18.63 -0.67 4.46
N ARG A 23 18.02 0.49 4.27
CA ARG A 23 17.61 1.41 5.34
C ARG A 23 16.21 1.16 5.85
N ARG A 24 15.41 0.36 5.11
CA ARG A 24 14.00 0.07 5.38
C ARG A 24 13.18 1.34 5.59
N LEU A 25 13.31 2.26 4.64
CA LEU A 25 12.54 3.51 4.63
C LEU A 25 12.18 3.90 3.20
N SER A 26 11.16 4.73 3.07
CA SER A 26 10.76 5.27 1.78
C SER A 26 11.33 6.67 1.55
N TYR A 27 11.46 6.99 0.28
CA TYR A 27 11.75 8.33 -0.22
C TYR A 27 10.62 8.78 -1.10
N PHE A 28 10.14 9.98 -0.89
CA PHE A 28 9.15 10.60 -1.76
C PHE A 28 9.77 11.80 -2.48
N THR A 29 9.40 11.99 -3.73
CA THR A 29 9.75 13.18 -4.52
C THR A 29 8.55 13.63 -5.33
N TYR A 30 8.29 14.94 -5.33
CA TYR A 30 7.24 15.51 -6.16
C TYR A 30 7.62 15.53 -7.64
N ASN A 31 6.62 15.40 -8.49
CA ASN A 31 6.78 15.67 -9.92
C ASN A 31 6.96 17.20 -10.13
N PRO A 32 8.03 17.63 -10.84
CA PRO A 32 8.28 19.05 -11.09
C PRO A 32 7.12 19.80 -11.76
N ASN A 33 6.35 19.12 -12.61
CA ASN A 33 5.18 19.71 -13.25
C ASN A 33 4.02 19.90 -12.27
N PHE A 34 3.87 19.02 -11.29
CA PHE A 34 2.86 19.17 -10.23
C PHE A 34 3.21 20.36 -9.31
N ILE A 35 4.49 20.50 -8.98
CA ILE A 35 4.99 21.62 -8.15
C ILE A 35 4.61 22.98 -8.76
N LYS A 36 4.76 23.12 -10.08
CA LYS A 36 4.44 24.39 -10.79
C LYS A 36 2.99 24.83 -10.62
N LYS A 37 2.09 23.89 -10.29
CA LYS A 37 0.68 24.22 -10.03
C LYS A 37 0.43 24.83 -8.67
N GLY A 38 1.40 24.77 -7.75
CA GLY A 38 1.29 25.34 -6.41
C GLY A 38 0.31 24.64 -5.48
N LEU A 39 -0.18 23.45 -5.86
CA LEU A 39 -1.14 22.70 -5.07
C LEU A 39 -0.42 21.92 -3.95
N ASN A 40 -0.62 22.34 -2.71
CA ASN A 40 0.02 21.73 -1.55
C ASN A 40 -0.90 20.68 -0.91
N ILE A 41 -0.69 19.40 -1.24
CA ILE A 41 -1.54 18.28 -0.78
C ILE A 41 -1.24 17.86 0.67
N SER A 42 -0.05 18.14 1.15
CA SER A 42 0.38 17.77 2.52
C SER A 42 1.28 18.86 3.11
N PRO A 43 0.70 20.00 3.53
CA PRO A 43 1.48 21.15 3.98
C PRO A 43 2.40 20.89 5.15
N LEU A 44 2.02 19.96 6.04
CA LEU A 44 2.76 19.67 7.26
C LEU A 44 3.84 18.61 7.08
N SER A 45 3.52 17.51 6.38
CA SER A 45 4.44 16.37 6.27
C SER A 45 5.26 16.34 4.99
N ALA A 46 4.79 16.99 3.94
CA ALA A 46 5.47 17.06 2.65
C ALA A 46 5.18 18.41 1.95
N PRO A 47 5.61 19.57 2.53
CA PRO A 47 5.32 20.87 1.95
C PRO A 47 6.01 21.04 0.61
N ILE A 48 5.35 21.71 -0.33
CA ILE A 48 5.93 22.03 -1.65
C ILE A 48 7.02 23.11 -1.52
N SER A 49 6.86 24.06 -0.61
CA SER A 49 7.88 25.07 -0.31
C SER A 49 9.05 24.45 0.43
N GLY A 50 10.28 24.62 -0.07
CA GLY A 50 11.49 24.04 0.53
C GLY A 50 11.81 22.62 0.05
N ILE A 51 11.37 22.26 -1.15
CA ILE A 51 11.53 20.93 -1.72
C ILE A 51 13.01 20.52 -1.79
N ARG A 52 13.27 19.37 -1.20
CA ARG A 52 14.42 18.54 -1.54
C ARG A 52 14.02 17.60 -2.67
N ALA A 53 14.95 17.32 -3.57
CA ALA A 53 14.71 16.36 -4.67
C ALA A 53 14.25 14.99 -4.17
N LEU A 54 14.65 14.64 -2.94
CA LEU A 54 14.30 13.40 -2.25
C LEU A 54 13.96 13.71 -0.79
N MET A 55 12.79 13.28 -0.35
CA MET A 55 12.33 13.43 1.03
C MET A 55 12.31 12.07 1.72
N PRO A 56 13.32 11.74 2.54
CA PRO A 56 13.31 10.51 3.32
C PRO A 56 12.30 10.61 4.47
N VAL A 57 11.65 9.50 4.78
CA VAL A 57 10.68 9.42 5.88
C VAL A 57 11.36 8.86 7.13
N TRP A 58 11.70 9.73 8.06
CA TRP A 58 12.45 9.43 9.28
C TRP A 58 11.62 9.54 10.57
N GLY A 59 12.22 9.06 11.68
CA GLY A 59 11.76 9.28 13.03
C GLY A 59 10.86 8.19 13.59
N GLU A 60 10.55 8.31 14.87
CA GLU A 60 9.71 7.33 15.57
C GLU A 60 8.26 7.33 15.04
N SER A 61 7.70 8.49 14.76
CA SER A 61 6.37 8.63 14.14
C SER A 61 6.30 7.98 12.75
N ALA A 62 7.42 7.93 12.03
CA ALA A 62 7.45 7.24 10.74
C ALA A 62 7.19 5.74 10.85
N LYS A 63 7.48 5.12 11.99
CA LYS A 63 7.19 3.70 12.23
C LYS A 63 5.69 3.42 12.21
N ILE A 64 4.90 4.34 12.78
CA ILE A 64 3.42 4.27 12.83
C ILE A 64 2.87 4.23 11.39
N TYR A 65 3.45 4.99 10.49
CA TYR A 65 3.08 5.07 9.08
C TYR A 65 3.85 4.07 8.19
N GLN A 66 4.42 3.02 8.78
CA GLN A 66 5.22 2.02 8.06
C GLN A 66 6.34 2.64 7.20
N ARG A 67 6.90 3.75 7.66
CA ARG A 67 7.94 4.55 6.99
C ARG A 67 7.53 5.11 5.63
N LEU A 68 6.24 5.33 5.45
CA LEU A 68 5.67 6.08 4.34
C LEU A 68 5.39 7.53 4.73
N PRO A 69 5.30 8.48 3.78
CA PRO A 69 4.73 9.79 4.06
C PRO A 69 3.30 9.63 4.62
N ALA A 70 2.92 10.45 5.62
CA ALA A 70 1.64 10.31 6.29
C ALA A 70 0.45 10.29 5.32
N PHE A 71 0.42 11.22 4.35
CA PHE A 71 -0.64 11.29 3.34
C PHE A 71 -0.72 10.06 2.41
N VAL A 72 0.37 9.31 2.26
CA VAL A 72 0.40 8.04 1.52
C VAL A 72 -0.04 6.89 2.41
N ALA A 73 0.36 6.92 3.69
CA ALA A 73 0.06 5.86 4.65
C ALA A 73 -1.44 5.69 4.90
N ASP A 74 -2.22 6.77 4.77
CA ASP A 74 -3.69 6.73 4.86
C ASP A 74 -4.34 5.86 3.77
N SER A 75 -3.61 5.57 2.70
CA SER A 75 -4.06 4.66 1.63
C SER A 75 -3.70 3.20 1.89
N LEU A 76 -2.99 2.87 2.97
CA LEU A 76 -2.69 1.48 3.30
C LEU A 76 -3.97 0.70 3.62
N PRO A 77 -3.98 -0.62 3.34
CA PRO A 77 -5.14 -1.44 3.65
C PRO A 77 -5.42 -1.45 5.15
N ASP A 78 -6.70 -1.39 5.49
CA ASP A 78 -7.19 -1.65 6.84
C ASP A 78 -7.02 -3.12 7.25
N ALA A 79 -7.58 -3.52 8.39
CA ALA A 79 -7.48 -4.90 8.87
C ALA A 79 -8.05 -5.92 7.86
N TRP A 80 -9.16 -5.59 7.20
CA TRP A 80 -9.77 -6.43 6.19
C TRP A 80 -8.95 -6.48 4.91
N GLY A 81 -8.54 -5.34 4.40
CA GLY A 81 -7.71 -5.23 3.21
C GLY A 81 -6.34 -5.93 3.38
N ASN A 82 -5.77 -5.93 4.58
CA ASN A 82 -4.55 -6.70 4.88
C ASN A 82 -4.78 -8.21 4.80
N GLN A 83 -5.94 -8.72 5.23
CA GLN A 83 -6.28 -10.14 5.08
C GLN A 83 -6.40 -10.54 3.61
N LEU A 84 -7.05 -9.71 2.79
CA LEU A 84 -7.14 -9.94 1.34
C LEU A 84 -5.76 -9.92 0.68
N PHE A 85 -4.90 -8.98 1.09
CA PHE A 85 -3.52 -8.93 0.60
C PHE A 85 -2.73 -10.18 0.97
N ASP A 86 -2.86 -10.67 2.21
CA ASP A 86 -2.16 -11.87 2.66
C ASP A 86 -2.62 -13.13 1.91
N LEU A 87 -3.90 -13.26 1.64
CA LEU A 87 -4.42 -14.37 0.83
C LEU A 87 -3.93 -14.29 -0.62
N TRP A 88 -4.01 -13.10 -1.24
CA TRP A 88 -3.49 -12.88 -2.57
C TRP A 88 -1.99 -13.22 -2.65
N ARG A 89 -1.22 -12.82 -1.64
CA ARG A 89 0.19 -13.12 -1.51
C ARG A 89 0.47 -14.61 -1.49
N VAL A 90 -0.27 -15.37 -0.66
CA VAL A 90 -0.13 -16.82 -0.55
C VAL A 90 -0.46 -17.50 -1.88
N GLN A 91 -1.53 -17.09 -2.56
CA GLN A 91 -1.90 -17.62 -3.87
C GLN A 91 -0.85 -17.36 -4.95
N ASN A 92 -0.14 -16.23 -4.85
CA ASN A 92 0.94 -15.87 -5.77
C ASN A 92 2.33 -16.34 -5.30
N HIS A 93 2.40 -17.21 -4.30
CA HIS A 93 3.64 -17.78 -3.77
C HIS A 93 4.68 -16.73 -3.34
N LEU A 94 4.22 -15.56 -2.87
CA LEU A 94 5.10 -14.49 -2.40
C LEU A 94 5.48 -14.72 -0.94
N SER A 95 6.80 -14.75 -0.65
CA SER A 95 7.29 -14.88 0.73
C SER A 95 6.95 -13.63 1.56
N GLY A 96 6.50 -13.84 2.81
CA GLY A 96 6.23 -12.74 3.73
C GLY A 96 7.46 -11.93 4.13
N ALA A 97 8.65 -12.54 4.06
CA ALA A 97 9.91 -11.89 4.43
C ALA A 97 10.32 -10.79 3.45
N ASP A 98 9.85 -10.86 2.20
CA ASP A 98 10.24 -9.96 1.11
C ASP A 98 9.22 -8.85 0.82
N ILE A 99 8.25 -8.64 1.72
CA ILE A 99 7.20 -7.66 1.52
C ILE A 99 7.59 -6.32 2.15
N ASN A 100 7.39 -5.26 1.38
CA ASN A 100 7.50 -3.89 1.84
C ASN A 100 6.16 -3.14 1.71
N PRO A 101 6.01 -1.95 2.30
CA PRO A 101 4.77 -1.18 2.22
C PRO A 101 4.33 -0.83 0.79
N LEU A 102 5.28 -0.70 -0.16
CA LEU A 102 4.97 -0.40 -1.56
C LEU A 102 4.28 -1.59 -2.25
N ASP A 103 4.55 -2.82 -1.83
CA ASP A 103 3.84 -4.00 -2.36
C ASP A 103 2.35 -3.94 -2.01
N LYS A 104 2.01 -3.50 -0.79
CA LYS A 104 0.62 -3.29 -0.35
C LYS A 104 -0.06 -2.16 -1.13
N LEU A 105 0.63 -1.04 -1.31
CA LEU A 105 0.12 0.09 -2.11
C LEU A 105 -0.07 -0.31 -3.58
N SER A 106 0.83 -1.08 -4.15
CA SER A 106 0.70 -1.61 -5.51
C SER A 106 -0.49 -2.57 -5.65
N PHE A 107 -0.75 -3.40 -4.64
CA PHE A 107 -1.93 -4.27 -4.59
C PHE A 107 -3.23 -3.48 -4.60
N ILE A 108 -3.29 -2.38 -3.84
CA ILE A 108 -4.42 -1.45 -3.87
C ILE A 108 -4.54 -0.81 -5.24
N GLY A 109 -3.42 -0.31 -5.79
CA GLY A 109 -3.35 0.29 -7.11
C GLY A 109 -4.32 1.46 -7.28
N ARG A 110 -5.34 1.28 -8.15
CA ARG A 110 -6.41 2.23 -8.43
C ARG A 110 -7.69 1.98 -7.63
N ARG A 111 -7.70 0.98 -6.76
CA ARG A 111 -8.91 0.50 -6.06
C ARG A 111 -9.03 1.01 -4.63
N GLY A 112 -8.10 1.87 -4.21
CA GLY A 112 -8.16 2.49 -2.89
C GLY A 112 -9.41 3.34 -2.71
N MET A 113 -9.90 3.45 -1.47
CA MET A 113 -11.03 4.33 -1.15
C MET A 113 -10.66 5.81 -1.19
N GLY A 114 -9.36 6.13 -1.22
CA GLY A 114 -8.84 7.50 -1.31
C GLY A 114 -8.68 8.00 -2.74
N ALA A 115 -8.25 9.26 -2.87
CA ALA A 115 -8.02 9.89 -4.17
C ALA A 115 -6.66 9.52 -4.79
N LEU A 116 -5.77 8.89 -4.03
CA LEU A 116 -4.44 8.49 -4.51
C LEU A 116 -4.48 7.12 -5.17
N GLU A 117 -3.81 7.03 -6.32
CA GLU A 117 -3.57 5.78 -7.02
C GLU A 117 -2.06 5.49 -7.04
N PHE A 118 -1.71 4.20 -7.02
CA PHE A 118 -0.33 3.73 -6.94
C PHE A 118 -0.02 2.80 -8.10
N LEU A 119 0.82 3.25 -9.01
CA LEU A 119 1.17 2.50 -10.21
C LEU A 119 2.66 2.11 -10.17
N PRO A 120 3.01 0.82 -10.34
CA PRO A 120 4.40 0.41 -10.47
C PRO A 120 5.09 1.13 -11.62
N GLU A 121 6.35 1.53 -11.45
CA GLU A 121 7.17 1.93 -12.57
C GLU A 121 7.44 0.71 -13.45
N VAL A 122 7.13 0.84 -14.75
CA VAL A 122 7.25 -0.23 -15.73
C VAL A 122 8.72 -0.49 -16.01
N ASN A 123 9.38 -1.28 -15.15
CA ASN A 123 10.69 -1.85 -15.43
C ASN A 123 10.89 -3.23 -14.80
N HIS A 124 9.81 -3.93 -14.46
CA HIS A 124 9.86 -5.37 -14.24
C HIS A 124 8.67 -6.01 -14.93
N GLU A 125 8.95 -6.83 -15.88
CA GLU A 125 8.07 -7.84 -16.48
C GLU A 125 7.51 -8.80 -15.41
N ARG A 126 6.79 -8.28 -14.44
CA ARG A 126 5.69 -9.03 -13.87
C ARG A 126 4.50 -8.63 -14.71
N LYS A 127 4.04 -9.55 -15.55
CA LYS A 127 2.68 -9.50 -16.09
C LYS A 127 1.83 -8.97 -14.96
N SER A 128 1.30 -7.76 -15.12
CA SER A 128 0.19 -7.27 -14.35
C SER A 128 -0.93 -8.27 -14.64
N GLU A 129 -0.95 -9.38 -13.91
CA GLU A 129 -2.13 -10.19 -13.84
C GLU A 129 -3.17 -9.24 -13.32
N LYS A 130 -4.10 -8.89 -14.20
CA LYS A 130 -5.31 -8.17 -13.82
C LYS A 130 -5.86 -8.95 -12.65
N ILE A 131 -5.75 -8.40 -11.44
CA ILE A 131 -6.41 -8.97 -10.29
C ILE A 131 -7.86 -8.93 -10.66
N ASP A 132 -8.40 -10.08 -11.01
CA ASP A 132 -9.79 -10.19 -11.40
C ASP A 132 -10.64 -9.87 -10.17
N MET A 133 -11.48 -8.85 -10.30
CA MET A 133 -12.38 -8.43 -9.22
C MET A 133 -13.28 -9.58 -8.77
N ASN A 134 -13.60 -10.52 -9.67
CA ASN A 134 -14.37 -11.71 -9.33
C ASN A 134 -13.56 -12.63 -8.41
N SER A 135 -12.29 -12.85 -8.69
CA SER A 135 -11.43 -13.66 -7.81
C SER A 135 -11.22 -13.05 -6.43
N LEU A 136 -11.22 -11.71 -6.31
CA LEU A 136 -11.18 -11.03 -5.01
C LEU A 136 -12.52 -11.12 -4.28
N ALA A 137 -13.64 -11.05 -4.98
CA ALA A 137 -14.98 -11.24 -4.40
C ALA A 137 -15.14 -12.67 -3.87
N ASP A 138 -14.78 -13.68 -4.66
CA ASP A 138 -14.80 -15.09 -4.25
C ASP A 138 -13.89 -15.34 -3.03
N LEU A 139 -12.74 -14.66 -2.98
CA LEU A 139 -11.83 -14.74 -1.86
C LEU A 139 -12.43 -14.13 -0.59
N ALA A 140 -13.08 -12.97 -0.72
CA ALA A 140 -13.77 -12.29 0.36
C ALA A 140 -14.91 -13.15 0.93
N GLU A 141 -15.68 -13.81 0.06
CA GLU A 141 -16.76 -14.69 0.44
C GLU A 141 -16.27 -15.92 1.20
N ARG A 142 -15.17 -16.53 0.78
CA ARG A 142 -14.54 -17.65 1.52
C ARG A 142 -14.13 -17.26 2.92
N ILE A 143 -13.49 -16.08 3.10
CA ILE A 143 -13.10 -15.60 4.43
C ILE A 143 -14.34 -15.38 5.31
N PHE A 144 -15.43 -14.87 4.73
CA PHE A 144 -16.65 -14.62 5.48
C PHE A 144 -17.26 -15.95 5.98
N VAL A 145 -17.34 -16.95 5.10
CA VAL A 145 -17.86 -18.28 5.41
C VAL A 145 -17.00 -18.99 6.46
N GLU A 146 -15.66 -18.95 6.35
CA GLU A 146 -14.75 -19.54 7.33
C GLU A 146 -14.88 -18.88 8.71
N ARG A 147 -15.06 -17.57 8.78
CA ARG A 147 -15.29 -16.86 10.03
C ARG A 147 -16.63 -17.21 10.69
N GLU A 148 -17.69 -17.39 9.92
CA GLU A 148 -18.95 -17.84 10.47
C GLU A 148 -18.86 -19.27 11.01
N HIS A 149 -18.19 -20.17 10.31
CA HIS A 149 -17.96 -21.54 10.80
C HIS A 149 -17.12 -21.57 12.07
N ALA A 150 -16.08 -20.73 12.18
CA ALA A 150 -15.25 -20.63 13.40
C ALA A 150 -16.01 -20.04 14.61
N ARG A 151 -17.07 -19.27 14.38
CA ARG A 151 -17.95 -18.75 15.44
C ARG A 151 -19.00 -19.75 15.92
N ILE A 152 -19.29 -20.77 15.13
CA ILE A 152 -20.35 -21.74 15.40
C ILE A 152 -19.81 -22.99 16.16
N LEU A 153 -18.49 -23.15 16.28
CA LEU A 153 -17.93 -24.20 17.12
C LEU A 153 -18.13 -23.84 18.59
N PRO A 154 -18.96 -24.56 19.35
CA PRO A 154 -19.10 -24.32 20.78
C PRO A 154 -17.80 -24.66 21.46
N GLU A 155 -17.40 -23.82 22.42
CA GLU A 155 -16.41 -24.21 23.43
C GLU A 155 -16.91 -25.47 24.12
N GLU A 156 -16.45 -26.63 23.66
CA GLU A 156 -16.62 -27.85 24.44
C GLU A 156 -15.77 -27.72 25.69
N SER A 157 -16.47 -27.50 26.78
CA SER A 157 -16.18 -27.76 28.17
C SER A 157 -14.89 -28.57 28.39
N ILE A 158 -13.87 -27.93 28.90
CA ILE A 158 -12.88 -28.60 29.73
C ILE A 158 -13.44 -28.60 31.15
N THR A 159 -14.22 -29.65 31.45
CA THR A 159 -14.48 -30.07 32.82
C THR A 159 -13.54 -31.22 33.11
N MET A 160 -12.53 -30.96 33.88
CA MET A 160 -11.99 -31.82 34.91
C MET A 160 -10.93 -31.10 35.74
#